data_a73cada30bcce18d5bc3ea006c1bfbae
#
_entry.id   a73cada30bcce18d5bc3ea006c1bfbae
#
_cell.length_a   1.000
_cell.length_b   1.000
_cell.length_c   1.000
_cell.angle_alpha   90.00
_cell.angle_beta   90.00
_cell.angle_gamma   90.00
#
_symmetry.space_group_name_H-M   'P 1'
#
loop_
_entity.id
_entity.type
_entity.pdbx_description
1 polymer ?
#
loop_
_entity_poly.entity_id
_entity_poly.type
_entity_poly.pdbx_seq_one_letter_code
_entity_poly.pdbx_strand_id
1 'polypeptide(L)'
;MNITGQDLILACSAIGAGLAVIAGIGPGIGQGIAAGHAAAAVGRNPGAKGDIMSTMLLGQAVAETTGLYGLSVSYTHLTLPTT
;
A
#
# COMPACT_ATOMS: atom_id res chain seq x y z
N MET A 1 16.05 5.94 33.49
CA MET A 1 14.81 6.04 32.69
C MET A 1 13.87 4.92 33.15
N ASN A 2 12.67 5.31 33.56
CA ASN A 2 11.67 4.35 33.98
C ASN A 2 10.66 4.12 32.87
N ILE A 3 10.58 2.90 32.39
CA ILE A 3 9.64 2.52 31.33
C ILE A 3 8.48 1.78 31.99
N THR A 4 7.27 2.31 31.82
CA THR A 4 6.06 1.68 32.31
C THR A 4 5.53 0.67 31.31
N GLY A 5 4.56 -0.16 31.74
CA GLY A 5 3.85 -1.05 30.80
C GLY A 5 3.15 -0.27 29.70
N GLN A 6 2.63 0.91 30.00
CA GLN A 6 1.98 1.78 29.02
C GLN A 6 3.00 2.28 27.99
N ASP A 7 4.20 2.66 28.43
CA ASP A 7 5.25 3.09 27.51
C ASP A 7 5.65 1.97 26.57
N LEU A 8 5.73 0.75 27.05
CA LEU A 8 6.06 -0.42 26.23
C LEU A 8 4.96 -0.68 25.18
N ILE A 9 3.69 -0.58 25.56
CA ILE A 9 2.57 -0.75 24.63
C ILE A 9 2.64 0.30 23.54
N LEU A 10 2.88 1.57 23.88
CA LEU A 10 2.97 2.64 22.89
C LEU A 10 4.13 2.44 21.94
N ALA A 11 5.29 2.03 22.45
CA ALA A 11 6.47 1.77 21.63
C ALA A 11 6.22 0.62 20.65
N CYS A 12 5.63 -0.48 21.14
CA CYS A 12 5.31 -1.63 20.29
C CYS A 12 4.24 -1.28 19.25
N SER A 13 3.25 -0.47 19.60
CA SER A 13 2.24 0.00 18.67
C SER A 13 2.85 0.84 17.54
N ALA A 14 3.80 1.71 17.87
CA ALA A 14 4.49 2.52 16.86
C ALA A 14 5.30 1.65 15.91
N ILE A 15 6.01 0.65 16.43
CA ILE A 15 6.76 -0.30 15.59
C ILE A 15 5.81 -1.12 14.72
N GLY A 16 4.72 -1.61 15.30
CA GLY A 16 3.70 -2.36 14.56
C GLY A 16 3.07 -1.54 13.43
N ALA A 17 2.78 -0.27 13.70
CA ALA A 17 2.25 0.64 12.69
C ALA A 17 3.22 0.83 11.52
N GLY A 18 4.52 0.98 11.81
CA GLY A 18 5.55 1.09 10.79
C GLY A 18 5.68 -0.19 9.96
N LEU A 19 5.65 -1.36 10.61
CA LEU A 19 5.69 -2.65 9.91
C LEU A 19 4.45 -2.87 9.05
N ALA A 20 3.28 -2.48 9.53
CA ALA A 20 2.03 -2.64 8.80
C ALA A 20 2.03 -1.84 7.48
N VAL A 21 2.58 -0.63 7.50
CA VAL A 21 2.59 0.22 6.30
C VAL A 21 3.59 -0.25 5.23
N ILE A 22 4.52 -1.14 5.57
CA ILE A 22 5.42 -1.77 4.61
C ILE A 22 4.63 -2.53 3.53
N ALA A 23 3.39 -2.95 3.84
CA ALA A 23 2.52 -3.57 2.85
C ALA A 23 2.31 -2.72 1.59
N GLY A 24 2.54 -1.41 1.65
CA GLY A 24 2.49 -0.54 0.48
C GLY A 24 3.62 -0.74 -0.52
N ILE A 25 4.71 -1.40 -0.14
CA ILE A 25 5.85 -1.64 -1.05
C ILE A 25 5.44 -2.55 -2.21
N GLY A 26 4.69 -3.63 -1.92
CA GLY A 26 4.25 -4.56 -2.96
C GLY A 26 3.42 -3.87 -4.05
N PRO A 27 2.28 -3.25 -3.70
CA PRO A 27 1.48 -2.50 -4.66
C PRO A 27 2.26 -1.37 -5.35
N GLY A 28 3.12 -0.67 -4.62
CA GLY A 28 3.93 0.40 -5.21
C GLY A 28 4.83 -0.10 -6.33
N ILE A 29 5.54 -1.18 -6.11
CA ILE A 29 6.41 -1.80 -7.13
C ILE A 29 5.57 -2.39 -8.26
N GLY A 30 4.54 -3.16 -7.92
CA GLY A 30 3.69 -3.83 -8.91
C GLY A 30 2.97 -2.85 -9.81
N GLN A 31 2.40 -1.80 -9.25
CA GLN A 31 1.71 -0.76 -10.03
C GLN A 31 2.68 0.03 -10.91
N GLY A 32 3.91 0.28 -10.42
CA GLY A 32 4.94 0.93 -11.23
C GLY A 32 5.32 0.08 -12.43
N ILE A 33 5.50 -1.22 -12.26
CA ILE A 33 5.78 -2.15 -13.35
C ILE A 33 4.63 -2.19 -14.34
N ALA A 34 3.38 -2.27 -13.85
CA ALA A 34 2.19 -2.29 -14.70
C ALA A 34 2.09 -1.01 -15.53
N ALA A 35 2.35 0.14 -14.93
CA ALA A 35 2.33 1.42 -15.65
C ALA A 35 3.39 1.46 -16.74
N GLY A 36 4.60 0.96 -16.46
CA GLY A 36 5.67 0.88 -17.45
C GLY A 36 5.31 -0.02 -18.62
N HIS A 37 4.77 -1.20 -18.37
CA HIS A 37 4.32 -2.12 -19.41
C HIS A 37 3.15 -1.53 -20.21
N ALA A 38 2.20 -0.87 -19.56
CA ALA A 38 1.08 -0.25 -20.24
C ALA A 38 1.55 0.90 -21.15
N ALA A 39 2.48 1.72 -20.69
CA ALA A 39 3.05 2.79 -21.50
C ALA A 39 3.74 2.24 -22.75
N ALA A 40 4.51 1.17 -22.61
CA ALA A 40 5.16 0.51 -23.73
C ALA A 40 4.15 -0.10 -24.70
N ALA A 41 3.07 -0.71 -24.19
CA ALA A 41 2.02 -1.30 -25.00
C ALA A 41 1.26 -0.23 -25.82
N VAL A 42 0.97 0.91 -25.22
CA VAL A 42 0.33 2.05 -25.91
C VAL A 42 1.26 2.60 -27.00
N GLY A 43 2.56 2.66 -26.72
CA GLY A 43 3.55 3.07 -27.72
C GLY A 43 3.59 2.17 -28.92
N ARG A 44 3.40 0.84 -28.74
CA ARG A 44 3.36 -0.13 -29.84
C ARG A 44 2.00 -0.17 -30.54
N ASN A 45 0.92 0.10 -29.82
CA ASN A 45 -0.44 0.04 -30.38
C ASN A 45 -1.30 1.18 -29.81
N PRO A 46 -1.13 2.41 -30.34
CA PRO A 46 -1.91 3.55 -29.86
C PRO A 46 -3.43 3.38 -30.00
N GLY A 47 -3.89 2.57 -30.94
CA GLY A 47 -5.32 2.31 -31.14
C GLY A 47 -5.95 1.53 -29.99
N ALA A 48 -5.17 0.82 -29.19
CA ALA A 48 -5.64 0.05 -28.05
C ALA A 48 -5.52 0.83 -26.71
N LYS A 49 -5.20 2.12 -26.74
CA LYS A 49 -4.95 2.92 -25.53
C LYS A 49 -6.09 2.81 -24.52
N GLY A 50 -7.34 2.90 -24.96
CA GLY A 50 -8.49 2.84 -24.07
C GLY A 50 -8.59 1.51 -23.32
N ASP A 51 -8.43 0.40 -24.03
CA ASP A 51 -8.50 -0.94 -23.46
C ASP A 51 -7.32 -1.20 -22.50
N ILE A 52 -6.12 -0.78 -22.89
CA ILE A 52 -4.93 -0.92 -22.07
C ILE A 52 -5.07 -0.14 -20.77
N MET A 53 -5.51 1.11 -20.84
CA MET A 53 -5.69 1.95 -19.67
C MET A 53 -6.75 1.41 -18.72
N SER A 54 -7.89 0.94 -19.25
CA SER A 54 -8.96 0.38 -18.44
C SER A 54 -8.50 -0.87 -17.71
N THR A 55 -7.83 -1.78 -18.41
CA THR A 55 -7.32 -3.02 -17.81
C THR A 55 -6.26 -2.72 -16.74
N MET A 56 -5.34 -1.81 -17.04
CA MET A 56 -4.29 -1.41 -16.11
C MET A 56 -4.89 -0.81 -14.84
N LEU A 57 -5.81 0.14 -14.97
CA LEU A 57 -6.40 0.82 -13.82
C LEU A 57 -7.19 -0.14 -12.94
N LEU A 58 -7.91 -1.09 -13.53
CA LEU A 58 -8.63 -2.10 -12.77
C LEU A 58 -7.66 -2.95 -11.95
N GLY A 59 -6.60 -3.44 -12.57
CA GLY A 59 -5.59 -4.23 -11.87
C GLY A 59 -4.88 -3.46 -10.78
N GLN A 60 -4.55 -2.20 -11.04
CA GLN A 60 -3.91 -1.33 -10.05
C GLN A 60 -4.83 -1.04 -8.87
N ALA A 61 -6.13 -0.82 -9.10
CA ALA A 61 -7.09 -0.59 -8.03
C ALA A 61 -7.20 -1.81 -7.11
N VAL A 62 -7.23 -3.01 -7.67
CA VAL A 62 -7.24 -4.25 -6.87
C VAL A 62 -5.94 -4.41 -6.09
N ALA A 63 -4.80 -4.15 -6.71
CA ALA A 63 -3.49 -4.25 -6.06
C ALA A 63 -3.35 -3.24 -4.92
N GLU A 64 -3.86 -2.02 -5.09
CA GLU A 64 -3.79 -0.97 -4.08
C GLU A 64 -4.52 -1.35 -2.80
N THR A 65 -5.52 -2.22 -2.88
CA THR A 65 -6.28 -2.68 -1.72
C THR A 65 -5.38 -3.25 -0.64
N THR A 66 -4.33 -3.99 -1.01
CA THR A 66 -3.36 -4.54 -0.05
C THR A 66 -2.64 -3.43 0.72
N GLY A 67 -2.21 -2.39 0.03
CA GLY A 67 -1.56 -1.23 0.67
C GLY A 67 -2.51 -0.47 1.59
N LEU A 68 -3.78 -0.34 1.18
CA LEU A 68 -4.80 0.31 2.00
C LEU A 68 -5.10 -0.49 3.27
N TYR A 69 -5.12 -1.82 3.21
CA TYR A 69 -5.26 -2.65 4.40
C TYR A 69 -4.09 -2.41 5.36
N GLY A 70 -2.86 -2.39 4.87
CA GLY A 70 -1.69 -2.09 5.69
C GLY A 70 -1.77 -0.71 6.33
N LEU A 71 -2.18 0.30 5.57
CA LEU A 71 -2.38 1.65 6.08
C LEU A 71 -3.45 1.69 7.17
N SER A 72 -4.57 1.00 6.97
CA SER A 72 -5.66 0.93 7.95
C SER A 72 -5.19 0.31 9.27
N VAL A 73 -4.41 -0.78 9.19
CA VAL A 73 -3.84 -1.42 10.38
C VAL A 73 -2.85 -0.48 11.07
N SER A 74 -2.00 0.20 10.30
CA SER A 74 -1.05 1.18 10.83
C SER A 74 -1.76 2.29 11.59
N TYR A 75 -2.78 2.87 10.97
CA TYR A 75 -3.57 3.94 11.58
C TYR A 75 -4.27 3.47 12.86
N THR A 76 -4.84 2.27 12.84
CA THR A 76 -5.51 1.68 13.98
C THR A 76 -4.55 1.53 15.16
N HIS A 77 -3.32 1.06 14.91
CA HIS A 77 -2.32 0.89 15.95
C HIS A 77 -1.88 2.22 16.58
N LEU A 78 -1.92 3.30 15.82
CA LEU A 78 -1.48 4.61 16.31
C LEU A 78 -2.58 5.37 17.04
N THR A 79 -3.83 5.21 16.64
CA THR A 79 -4.90 6.10 17.05
C THR A 79 -5.95 5.48 17.96
N LEU A 80 -6.20 4.18 17.84
CA LEU A 80 -7.23 3.55 18.67
C LEU A 80 -6.63 3.05 19.97
N PRO A 81 -7.38 3.16 21.08
CA PRO A 81 -6.92 2.60 22.34
C PRO A 81 -6.78 1.09 22.22
N THR A 82 -5.64 0.58 22.69
CA THR A 82 -5.41 -0.85 22.78
C THR A 82 -5.88 -1.33 24.14
N THR A 83 -7.11 -1.65 24.24
CA THR A 83 -7.67 -2.22 25.47
C THR A 83 -7.75 -3.72 25.37
#